data_91ae3debcebf9b39a96cc1b5ae8b4876
#
_entry.id   91ae3debcebf9b39a96cc1b5ae8b4876
#
_cell.length_a   1.000
_cell.length_b   1.000
_cell.length_c   1.000
_cell.angle_alpha   90.00
_cell.angle_beta   90.00
_cell.angle_gamma   90.00
#
_symmetry.space_group_name_H-M   'P 1'
#
loop_
_entity.id
_entity.type
_entity.pdbx_description
1 polymer ?
#
loop_
_entity_poly.entity_id
_entity_poly.type
_entity_poly.pdbx_seq_one_letter_code
_entity_poly.pdbx_strand_id
1 'polypeptide(L)'
;YFTADMPFNPIWGYSPHECIEATGILDEFSDRWPGLLEYHNDMSTGYKHREVTVGLRGEIPDEEAWDIIRRSGAELDWGDNGYLNYISAPTTLKLPEGVKGRAFNIMPRGLNKGRGIERFCELRGIDLSETLAIGDAASDFLMADFCATFFLVENGLKSPSAETFLENHGNAFVTRGRIVDGWVQAMRCVLAARG
;
A
#
# COMPACT_ATOMS: atom_id res chain seq x y z
N TYR A 1 -4.15 -10.35 -10.89
CA TYR A 1 -4.87 -9.97 -12.11
C TYR A 1 -6.28 -9.57 -11.72
N PHE A 2 -6.55 -8.26 -11.66
CA PHE A 2 -7.91 -7.77 -11.65
C PHE A 2 -8.47 -8.02 -13.05
N THR A 3 -9.46 -8.89 -13.14
CA THR A 3 -10.16 -9.09 -14.41
C THR A 3 -11.15 -7.95 -14.61
N ALA A 4 -11.49 -7.66 -15.86
CA ALA A 4 -12.50 -6.66 -16.23
C ALA A 4 -13.88 -6.85 -15.57
N ASP A 5 -14.08 -7.98 -14.91
CA ASP A 5 -15.32 -8.34 -14.20
C ASP A 5 -15.35 -7.90 -12.73
N MET A 6 -14.28 -7.26 -12.21
CA MET A 6 -14.37 -6.63 -10.88
C MET A 6 -15.07 -5.29 -11.03
N PRO A 7 -16.29 -5.13 -10.53
CA PRO A 7 -16.95 -3.84 -10.59
C PRO A 7 -16.09 -2.84 -9.82
N PHE A 8 -15.71 -1.75 -10.46
CA PHE A 8 -15.24 -0.54 -9.79
C PHE A 8 -16.20 -0.23 -8.66
N ASN A 9 -15.69 0.34 -7.60
CA ASN A 9 -16.45 0.63 -6.40
C ASN A 9 -17.86 1.15 -6.76
N PRO A 10 -18.91 0.34 -6.58
CA PRO A 10 -20.25 0.70 -7.00
C PRO A 10 -20.84 1.89 -6.25
N ILE A 11 -20.17 2.32 -5.16
CA ILE A 11 -20.59 3.44 -4.32
C ILE A 11 -20.30 4.79 -5.00
N TRP A 12 -19.24 4.87 -5.80
CA TRP A 12 -18.76 6.16 -6.32
C TRP A 12 -19.09 6.42 -7.78
N GLY A 13 -19.37 5.40 -8.56
CA GLY A 13 -19.69 5.52 -10.00
C GLY A 13 -18.52 5.99 -10.89
N TYR A 14 -17.38 6.33 -10.27
CA TYR A 14 -16.13 6.77 -10.89
C TYR A 14 -14.98 5.98 -10.29
N SER A 15 -13.80 6.02 -10.92
CA SER A 15 -12.64 5.45 -10.28
C SER A 15 -12.32 6.23 -8.99
N PRO A 16 -11.89 5.56 -7.91
CA PRO A 16 -11.46 6.26 -6.70
C PRO A 16 -10.37 7.31 -6.96
N HIS A 17 -9.51 7.07 -7.94
CA HIS A 17 -8.49 8.02 -8.37
C HIS A 17 -9.12 9.34 -8.87
N GLU A 18 -10.08 9.28 -9.79
CA GLU A 18 -10.79 10.46 -10.30
C GLU A 18 -11.53 11.21 -9.19
N CYS A 19 -12.11 10.46 -8.23
CA CYS A 19 -12.75 11.07 -7.07
C CYS A 19 -11.75 11.82 -6.18
N ILE A 20 -10.54 11.28 -5.96
CA ILE A 20 -9.50 11.97 -5.19
C ILE A 20 -9.07 13.25 -5.90
N GLU A 21 -8.86 13.19 -7.22
CA GLU A 21 -8.51 14.39 -8.00
C GLU A 21 -9.62 15.46 -7.91
N ALA A 22 -10.89 15.05 -7.97
CA ALA A 22 -12.02 15.97 -7.88
C ALA A 22 -12.20 16.64 -6.51
N THR A 23 -11.52 16.16 -5.44
CA THR A 23 -11.59 16.81 -4.12
C THR A 23 -10.85 18.14 -4.02
N GLY A 24 -9.93 18.41 -4.95
CA GLY A 24 -9.03 19.57 -4.89
C GLY A 24 -7.88 19.44 -3.89
N ILE A 25 -7.77 18.31 -3.16
CA ILE A 25 -6.66 18.06 -2.19
C ILE A 25 -5.30 18.21 -2.86
N LEU A 26 -5.18 17.72 -4.10
CA LEU A 26 -3.89 17.72 -4.81
C LEU A 26 -3.45 19.13 -5.20
N ASP A 27 -4.39 20.00 -5.51
CA ASP A 27 -4.09 21.43 -5.77
C ASP A 27 -3.64 22.10 -4.46
N GLU A 28 -4.35 21.88 -3.34
CA GLU A 28 -3.95 22.39 -2.02
C GLU A 28 -2.56 21.88 -1.60
N PHE A 29 -2.24 20.62 -1.85
CA PHE A 29 -0.90 20.06 -1.61
C PHE A 29 0.18 20.76 -2.45
N SER A 30 -0.10 20.98 -3.72
CA SER A 30 0.83 21.62 -4.65
C SER A 30 1.11 23.08 -4.26
N ASP A 31 0.08 23.80 -3.85
CA ASP A 31 0.17 25.19 -3.43
C ASP A 31 0.91 25.34 -2.09
N ARG A 32 0.69 24.39 -1.15
CA ARG A 32 1.29 24.43 0.17
C ARG A 32 2.76 24.02 0.18
N TRP A 33 3.15 23.05 -0.64
CA TRP A 33 4.51 22.49 -0.67
C TRP A 33 5.13 22.51 -2.06
N PRO A 34 5.30 23.70 -2.66
CA PRO A 34 5.85 23.81 -4.00
C PRO A 34 7.28 23.27 -4.07
N GLY A 35 7.48 22.27 -4.90
CA GLY A 35 8.78 21.60 -5.07
C GLY A 35 9.15 20.60 -3.95
N LEU A 36 8.30 20.41 -2.93
CA LEU A 36 8.53 19.40 -1.89
C LEU A 36 7.70 18.15 -2.10
N LEU A 37 6.66 18.24 -2.94
CA LEU A 37 5.78 17.13 -3.27
C LEU A 37 5.47 17.14 -4.76
N GLU A 38 5.42 15.97 -5.36
CA GLU A 38 4.97 15.78 -6.74
C GLU A 38 4.28 14.42 -6.88
N TYR A 39 3.59 14.20 -7.98
CA TYR A 39 3.09 12.87 -8.32
C TYR A 39 4.24 11.86 -8.39
N HIS A 40 4.04 10.69 -7.82
CA HIS A 40 4.97 9.56 -7.95
C HIS A 40 4.85 9.00 -9.36
N ASN A 41 5.34 9.78 -10.29
CA ASN A 41 5.34 9.49 -11.70
C ASN A 41 6.69 8.89 -12.04
N ASP A 42 6.83 7.59 -11.81
CA ASP A 42 7.88 6.96 -12.58
C ASP A 42 7.37 6.94 -14.04
N MET A 43 8.22 7.39 -14.90
CA MET A 43 7.99 7.72 -16.31
C MET A 43 7.28 6.66 -17.14
N SER A 44 7.24 5.44 -16.67
CA SER A 44 6.93 4.35 -17.54
C SER A 44 5.43 4.12 -17.70
N THR A 45 4.56 4.49 -16.75
CA THR A 45 3.13 4.21 -16.89
C THR A 45 2.41 4.05 -15.54
N GLY A 46 3.16 3.94 -14.43
CA GLY A 46 2.61 3.60 -13.14
C GLY A 46 1.46 4.52 -12.70
N TYR A 47 1.58 5.83 -12.97
CA TYR A 47 0.56 6.80 -12.60
C TYR A 47 -0.70 6.71 -13.48
N LYS A 48 -0.52 6.61 -14.80
CA LYS A 48 -1.65 6.61 -15.76
C LYS A 48 -2.62 5.43 -15.62
N HIS A 49 -2.19 4.38 -14.93
CA HIS A 49 -2.97 3.17 -14.73
C HIS A 49 -3.37 2.93 -13.28
N ARG A 50 -3.18 3.93 -12.41
CA ARG A 50 -3.69 3.86 -11.03
C ARG A 50 -5.17 4.24 -11.04
N GLU A 51 -6.01 3.30 -10.70
CA GLU A 51 -7.46 3.48 -10.69
C GLU A 51 -8.01 3.65 -9.28
N VAL A 52 -7.20 3.36 -8.25
CA VAL A 52 -7.66 3.29 -6.85
C VAL A 52 -6.96 4.30 -5.96
N THR A 53 -5.70 4.60 -6.22
CA THR A 53 -4.89 5.48 -5.35
C THR A 53 -4.21 6.57 -6.14
N VAL A 54 -3.95 7.70 -5.49
CA VAL A 54 -3.02 8.70 -6.00
C VAL A 54 -1.67 8.51 -5.30
N GLY A 55 -0.63 8.20 -6.07
CA GLY A 55 0.73 8.10 -5.57
C GLY A 55 1.44 9.44 -5.65
N LEU A 56 2.08 9.80 -4.56
CA LEU A 56 2.89 11.02 -4.43
C LEU A 56 4.30 10.67 -3.97
N ARG A 57 5.26 11.54 -4.23
CA ARG A 57 6.61 11.44 -3.69
C ARG A 57 7.15 12.80 -3.31
N GLY A 58 7.99 12.85 -2.29
CA GLY A 58 8.56 14.08 -1.77
C GLY A 58 8.88 13.98 -0.29
N GLU A 59 8.91 15.11 0.39
CA GLU A 59 9.07 15.17 1.84
C GLU A 59 8.21 16.30 2.41
N ILE A 60 7.18 15.92 3.16
CA ILE A 60 6.22 16.83 3.78
C ILE A 60 5.83 16.31 5.16
N PRO A 61 5.33 17.19 6.06
CA PRO A 61 4.82 16.76 7.36
C PRO A 61 3.52 15.95 7.24
N ASP A 62 3.51 14.72 7.74
CA ASP A 62 2.36 13.83 7.66
C ASP A 62 1.11 14.40 8.35
N GLU A 63 1.27 15.02 9.54
CA GLU A 63 0.16 15.62 10.28
C GLU A 63 -0.54 16.72 9.49
N GLU A 64 0.22 17.55 8.77
CA GLU A 64 -0.35 18.60 7.94
C GLU A 64 -1.07 18.04 6.71
N ALA A 65 -0.54 16.95 6.11
CA ALA A 65 -1.20 16.24 5.03
C ALA A 65 -2.53 15.63 5.50
N TRP A 66 -2.52 14.99 6.68
CA TRP A 66 -3.73 14.49 7.32
C TRP A 66 -4.76 15.57 7.59
N ASP A 67 -4.33 16.77 8.05
CA ASP A 67 -5.23 17.88 8.32
C ASP A 67 -5.96 18.36 7.05
N ILE A 68 -5.25 18.42 5.93
CA ILE A 68 -5.86 18.77 4.65
C ILE A 68 -6.89 17.73 4.23
N ILE A 69 -6.53 16.43 4.32
CA ILE A 69 -7.44 15.35 3.97
C ILE A 69 -8.69 15.37 4.87
N ARG A 70 -8.54 15.53 6.18
CA ARG A 70 -9.68 15.62 7.11
C ARG A 70 -10.61 16.79 6.79
N ARG A 71 -10.05 17.94 6.46
CA ARG A 71 -10.84 19.14 6.12
C ARG A 71 -11.60 19.03 4.81
N SER A 72 -11.13 18.23 3.89
CA SER A 72 -11.86 17.99 2.63
C SER A 72 -13.20 17.30 2.84
N GLY A 73 -13.40 16.64 3.98
CA GLY A 73 -14.59 15.84 4.27
C GLY A 73 -14.72 14.56 3.45
N ALA A 74 -13.75 14.24 2.60
CA ALA A 74 -13.73 13.02 1.84
C ALA A 74 -13.28 11.82 2.70
N GLU A 75 -13.86 10.65 2.44
CA GLU A 75 -13.52 9.39 3.12
C GLU A 75 -12.21 8.81 2.56
N LEU A 76 -11.10 9.46 2.91
CA LEU A 76 -9.77 9.15 2.40
C LEU A 76 -8.78 8.87 3.54
N ASP A 77 -7.76 8.09 3.22
CA ASP A 77 -6.61 7.81 4.06
C ASP A 77 -5.32 8.28 3.38
N TRP A 78 -4.36 8.68 4.21
CA TRP A 78 -2.98 9.00 3.84
C TRP A 78 -2.08 7.84 4.25
N GLY A 79 -1.28 7.32 3.33
CA GLY A 79 -0.33 6.26 3.59
C GLY A 79 1.11 6.69 3.29
N ASP A 80 1.99 6.59 4.27
CA ASP A 80 3.44 6.69 4.08
C ASP A 80 4.01 5.30 3.76
N ASN A 81 4.63 5.16 2.59
CA ASN A 81 5.30 3.94 2.16
C ASN A 81 6.81 3.94 2.46
N GLY A 82 7.28 4.95 3.18
CA GLY A 82 8.67 5.06 3.59
C GLY A 82 9.59 5.73 2.57
N TYR A 83 10.88 5.76 2.92
CA TYR A 83 11.90 6.45 2.14
C TYR A 83 12.21 5.75 0.82
N LEU A 84 12.31 6.57 -0.22
CA LEU A 84 12.77 6.14 -1.53
C LEU A 84 14.30 5.95 -1.53
N ASN A 85 14.77 4.90 -2.19
CA ASN A 85 16.21 4.68 -2.38
C ASN A 85 16.82 5.75 -3.31
N TYR A 86 16.04 6.21 -4.28
CA TYR A 86 16.38 7.29 -5.20
C TYR A 86 15.10 7.90 -5.79
N ILE A 87 15.22 9.14 -6.26
CA ILE A 87 14.16 9.82 -6.99
C ILE A 87 14.49 9.72 -8.48
N SER A 88 13.66 9.00 -9.22
CA SER A 88 13.83 8.84 -10.66
C SER A 88 13.50 10.12 -11.42
N ALA A 89 14.25 10.38 -12.49
CA ALA A 89 13.94 11.48 -13.41
C ALA A 89 12.79 11.12 -14.36
N PRO A 90 12.01 12.11 -14.86
CA PRO A 90 12.07 13.50 -14.47
C PRO A 90 11.48 13.75 -13.09
N THR A 91 11.94 14.83 -12.46
CA THR A 91 11.41 15.29 -11.17
C THR A 91 11.34 16.81 -11.15
N THR A 92 10.32 17.33 -10.49
CA THR A 92 10.16 18.75 -10.17
C THR A 92 10.54 19.05 -8.72
N LEU A 93 10.90 18.01 -7.96
CA LEU A 93 11.27 18.14 -6.56
C LEU A 93 12.54 18.98 -6.39
N LYS A 94 12.50 19.83 -5.38
CA LYS A 94 13.59 20.70 -4.94
C LYS A 94 13.84 20.49 -3.45
N LEU A 95 14.05 19.22 -3.06
CA LEU A 95 14.30 18.87 -1.68
C LEU A 95 15.63 19.49 -1.21
N PRO A 96 15.71 19.93 0.07
CA PRO A 96 16.96 20.39 0.64
C PRO A 96 18.06 19.32 0.58
N GLU A 97 19.32 19.75 0.55
CA GLU A 97 20.46 18.85 0.53
C GLU A 97 20.42 17.88 1.73
N GLY A 98 20.61 16.59 1.48
CA GLY A 98 20.58 15.54 2.49
C GLY A 98 19.17 15.05 2.87
N VAL A 99 18.10 15.68 2.41
CA VAL A 99 16.72 15.23 2.64
C VAL A 99 16.37 14.14 1.64
N LYS A 100 15.91 13.00 2.17
CA LYS A 100 15.41 11.89 1.36
C LYS A 100 13.92 12.05 1.12
N GLY A 101 13.51 11.80 -0.12
CA GLY A 101 12.09 11.73 -0.44
C GLY A 101 11.46 10.43 0.08
N ARG A 102 10.19 10.54 0.46
CA ARG A 102 9.29 9.42 0.78
C ARG A 102 8.30 9.19 -0.35
N ALA A 103 7.69 8.02 -0.36
CA ALA A 103 6.55 7.71 -1.21
C ALA A 103 5.27 7.73 -0.38
N PHE A 104 4.23 8.34 -0.92
CA PHE A 104 2.93 8.45 -0.25
C PHE A 104 1.80 7.98 -1.16
N ASN A 105 0.69 7.59 -0.54
CA ASN A 105 -0.56 7.33 -1.25
C ASN A 105 -1.72 8.04 -0.58
N ILE A 106 -2.59 8.65 -1.38
CA ILE A 106 -3.95 8.98 -0.99
C ILE A 106 -4.83 7.86 -1.50
N MET A 107 -5.70 7.33 -0.66
CA MET A 107 -6.54 6.19 -0.98
C MET A 107 -7.90 6.27 -0.29
N PRO A 108 -8.93 5.57 -0.78
CA PRO A 108 -10.19 5.41 -0.07
C PRO A 108 -9.97 4.89 1.35
N ARG A 109 -10.75 5.42 2.31
CA ARG A 109 -10.65 5.03 3.72
C ARG A 109 -10.82 3.53 3.92
N GLY A 110 -9.94 2.95 4.73
CA GLY A 110 -9.96 1.54 5.05
C GLY A 110 -9.47 0.62 3.92
N LEU A 111 -9.00 1.19 2.80
CA LEU A 111 -8.39 0.40 1.74
C LEU A 111 -7.03 -0.13 2.21
N ASN A 112 -6.89 -1.44 2.18
CA ASN A 112 -5.63 -2.11 2.46
C ASN A 112 -5.56 -3.46 1.73
N LYS A 113 -4.39 -4.09 1.74
CA LYS A 113 -4.17 -5.36 1.04
C LYS A 113 -5.04 -6.50 1.59
N GLY A 114 -5.33 -6.49 2.88
CA GLY A 114 -6.20 -7.49 3.52
C GLY A 114 -7.64 -7.40 3.01
N ARG A 115 -8.19 -6.18 2.94
CA ARG A 115 -9.52 -5.96 2.33
C ARG A 115 -9.57 -6.37 0.85
N GLY A 116 -8.44 -6.23 0.15
CA GLY A 116 -8.32 -6.75 -1.22
C GLY A 116 -8.44 -8.27 -1.28
N ILE A 117 -7.82 -9.01 -0.34
CA ILE A 117 -7.95 -10.46 -0.22
C ILE A 117 -9.40 -10.83 0.07
N GLU A 118 -10.00 -10.24 1.11
CA GLU A 118 -11.40 -10.47 1.49
C GLU A 118 -12.33 -10.31 0.29
N ARG A 119 -12.24 -9.16 -0.39
CA ARG A 119 -13.09 -8.88 -1.54
C ARG A 119 -12.87 -9.84 -2.71
N PHE A 120 -11.63 -10.20 -2.99
CA PHE A 120 -11.32 -11.19 -4.03
C PHE A 120 -11.93 -12.56 -3.68
N CYS A 121 -11.79 -13.00 -2.44
CA CYS A 121 -12.34 -14.28 -1.97
C CYS A 121 -13.85 -14.30 -2.06
N GLU A 122 -14.54 -13.24 -1.63
CA GLU A 122 -15.99 -13.09 -1.80
C GLU A 122 -16.44 -13.25 -3.24
N LEU A 123 -15.79 -12.52 -4.16
CA LEU A 123 -16.14 -12.55 -5.58
C LEU A 123 -15.89 -13.90 -6.25
N ARG A 124 -14.96 -14.67 -5.73
CA ARG A 124 -14.56 -15.97 -6.29
C ARG A 124 -15.15 -17.17 -5.52
N GLY A 125 -15.85 -16.93 -4.42
CA GLY A 125 -16.37 -18.00 -3.56
C GLY A 125 -15.24 -18.83 -2.92
N ILE A 126 -14.11 -18.19 -2.60
CA ILE A 126 -12.96 -18.82 -1.93
C ILE A 126 -13.10 -18.59 -0.44
N ASP A 127 -12.95 -19.64 0.36
CA ASP A 127 -12.91 -19.53 1.81
C ASP A 127 -11.57 -18.90 2.24
N LEU A 128 -11.62 -17.91 3.12
CA LEU A 128 -10.41 -17.27 3.65
C LEU A 128 -9.49 -18.27 4.37
N SER A 129 -10.05 -19.35 4.93
CA SER A 129 -9.28 -20.44 5.54
C SER A 129 -8.42 -21.22 4.54
N GLU A 130 -8.65 -21.07 3.25
CA GLU A 130 -7.85 -21.70 2.18
C GLU A 130 -6.79 -20.77 1.59
N THR A 131 -6.66 -19.55 2.13
CA THR A 131 -5.76 -18.54 1.60
C THR A 131 -4.47 -18.42 2.41
N LEU A 132 -3.44 -17.94 1.74
CA LEU A 132 -2.20 -17.52 2.38
C LEU A 132 -1.75 -16.17 1.82
N ALA A 133 -1.04 -15.41 2.65
CA ALA A 133 -0.41 -14.18 2.22
C ALA A 133 1.08 -14.18 2.58
N ILE A 134 1.88 -13.45 1.80
CA ILE A 134 3.32 -13.31 2.03
C ILE A 134 3.65 -11.83 1.89
N GLY A 135 4.38 -11.27 2.85
CA GLY A 135 4.74 -9.87 2.85
C GLY A 135 6.08 -9.58 3.50
N ASP A 136 6.57 -8.35 3.35
CA ASP A 136 7.85 -7.90 3.89
C ASP A 136 7.83 -6.47 4.46
N ALA A 137 6.67 -5.83 4.49
CA ALA A 137 6.50 -4.46 4.94
C ALA A 137 5.32 -4.31 5.91
N ALA A 138 5.32 -3.26 6.71
CA ALA A 138 4.23 -2.98 7.65
C ALA A 138 2.86 -2.89 6.96
N SER A 139 2.81 -2.40 5.72
CA SER A 139 1.58 -2.36 4.91
C SER A 139 1.03 -3.73 4.54
N ASP A 140 1.82 -4.80 4.69
CA ASP A 140 1.41 -6.17 4.42
C ASP A 140 0.80 -6.84 5.64
N PHE A 141 1.08 -6.36 6.84
CA PHE A 141 0.66 -7.00 8.09
C PHE A 141 -0.86 -7.15 8.19
N LEU A 142 -1.61 -6.18 7.69
CA LEU A 142 -3.07 -6.24 7.66
C LEU A 142 -3.63 -7.40 6.80
N MET A 143 -2.80 -8.05 5.99
CA MET A 143 -3.24 -9.26 5.28
C MET A 143 -3.44 -10.45 6.22
N ALA A 144 -2.77 -10.48 7.38
CA ALA A 144 -2.89 -11.57 8.35
C ALA A 144 -4.30 -11.71 8.91
N ASP A 145 -5.06 -10.62 9.00
CA ASP A 145 -6.45 -10.61 9.46
C ASP A 145 -7.42 -11.26 8.45
N PHE A 146 -6.98 -11.41 7.21
CA PHE A 146 -7.82 -11.83 6.08
C PHE A 146 -7.27 -13.06 5.33
N CYS A 147 -6.43 -13.85 5.97
CA CYS A 147 -5.93 -15.11 5.41
C CYS A 147 -5.73 -16.16 6.51
N ALA A 148 -5.74 -17.44 6.12
CA ALA A 148 -5.47 -18.52 7.05
C ALA A 148 -4.04 -18.51 7.57
N THR A 149 -3.09 -18.13 6.72
CA THR A 149 -1.67 -18.12 7.07
C THR A 149 -0.97 -16.93 6.44
N PHE A 150 -0.22 -16.21 7.24
CA PHE A 150 0.64 -15.12 6.78
C PHE A 150 2.12 -15.49 6.96
N PHE A 151 2.92 -15.28 5.94
CA PHE A 151 4.37 -15.42 6.02
C PHE A 151 5.04 -14.05 5.92
N LEU A 152 5.73 -13.67 6.99
CA LEU A 152 6.64 -12.53 6.99
C LEU A 152 8.01 -13.00 6.51
N VAL A 153 8.49 -12.50 5.37
CA VAL A 153 9.85 -12.82 4.94
C VAL A 153 10.88 -12.12 5.83
N GLU A 154 12.04 -12.75 6.05
CA GLU A 154 13.02 -12.33 7.07
C GLU A 154 13.36 -10.84 7.03
N ASN A 155 13.50 -10.26 5.84
CA ASN A 155 13.80 -8.82 5.73
C ASN A 155 12.68 -7.91 6.25
N GLY A 156 11.46 -8.39 6.40
CA GLY A 156 10.33 -7.68 7.00
C GLY A 156 10.46 -7.49 8.51
N LEU A 157 11.33 -8.27 9.18
CA LEU A 157 11.67 -8.07 10.60
C LEU A 157 12.33 -6.72 10.91
N LYS A 158 12.79 -6.00 9.88
CA LYS A 158 13.33 -4.64 10.03
C LYS A 158 12.26 -3.59 10.31
N SER A 159 10.98 -3.91 10.07
CA SER A 159 9.89 -3.02 10.42
C SER A 159 9.81 -2.84 11.93
N PRO A 160 9.75 -1.61 12.45
CA PRO A 160 9.63 -1.35 13.89
C PRO A 160 8.41 -2.02 14.54
N SER A 161 7.36 -2.27 13.78
CA SER A 161 6.12 -2.90 14.27
C SER A 161 6.10 -4.43 14.10
N ALA A 162 7.16 -5.06 13.56
CA ALA A 162 7.15 -6.48 13.24
C ALA A 162 7.02 -7.38 14.48
N GLU A 163 7.70 -7.05 15.57
CA GLU A 163 7.64 -7.82 16.81
C GLU A 163 6.23 -7.80 17.39
N THR A 164 5.67 -6.61 17.60
CA THR A 164 4.29 -6.45 18.10
C THR A 164 3.26 -7.12 17.18
N PHE A 165 3.48 -7.05 15.88
CA PHE A 165 2.62 -7.74 14.91
C PHE A 165 2.64 -9.25 15.12
N LEU A 166 3.82 -9.86 15.22
CA LEU A 166 3.97 -11.32 15.39
C LEU A 166 3.40 -11.81 16.72
N GLU A 167 3.53 -11.03 17.80
CA GLU A 167 2.94 -11.34 19.11
C GLU A 167 1.41 -11.38 19.05
N ASN A 168 0.79 -10.56 18.20
CA ASN A 168 -0.67 -10.44 18.13
C ASN A 168 -1.32 -11.35 17.06
N HIS A 169 -0.53 -12.00 16.19
CA HIS A 169 -1.06 -12.81 15.08
C HIS A 169 -0.53 -14.23 15.11
N GLY A 170 -1.28 -15.12 15.75
CA GLY A 170 -0.91 -16.54 15.87
C GLY A 170 -0.86 -17.31 14.55
N ASN A 171 -1.39 -16.75 13.47
CA ASN A 171 -1.32 -17.27 12.11
C ASN A 171 -0.14 -16.71 11.28
N ALA A 172 0.71 -15.87 11.88
CA ALA A 172 1.86 -15.27 11.21
C ALA A 172 3.15 -16.03 11.54
N PHE A 173 3.92 -16.36 10.50
CA PHE A 173 5.17 -17.12 10.59
C PHE A 173 6.29 -16.38 9.87
N VAL A 174 7.51 -16.44 10.43
CA VAL A 174 8.68 -15.80 9.80
C VAL A 174 9.45 -16.82 8.98
N THR A 175 9.78 -16.48 7.74
CA THR A 175 10.68 -17.31 6.93
C THR A 175 12.15 -17.07 7.33
N ARG A 176 13.01 -18.06 7.11
CA ARG A 176 14.47 -17.92 7.28
C ARG A 176 15.11 -17.25 6.09
N GLY A 177 14.49 -17.40 4.92
CA GLY A 177 14.93 -16.80 3.66
C GLY A 177 14.46 -15.35 3.56
N ARG A 178 15.19 -14.57 2.77
CA ARG A 178 14.89 -13.15 2.48
C ARG A 178 14.32 -13.03 1.07
N ILE A 179 13.47 -12.02 0.87
CA ILE A 179 12.93 -11.69 -0.45
C ILE A 179 12.39 -12.96 -1.14
N VAL A 180 12.92 -13.32 -2.30
CA VAL A 180 12.50 -14.46 -3.10
C VAL A 180 12.74 -15.81 -2.39
N ASP A 181 13.82 -15.96 -1.66
CA ASP A 181 14.11 -17.21 -0.94
C ASP A 181 13.10 -17.44 0.18
N GLY A 182 12.68 -16.37 0.86
CA GLY A 182 11.59 -16.44 1.85
C GLY A 182 10.27 -16.83 1.21
N TRP A 183 9.96 -16.28 0.05
CA TRP A 183 8.77 -16.64 -0.70
C TRP A 183 8.76 -18.12 -1.10
N VAL A 184 9.88 -18.61 -1.65
CA VAL A 184 10.05 -20.04 -2.03
C VAL A 184 9.90 -20.95 -0.82
N GLN A 185 10.47 -20.55 0.34
CA GLN A 185 10.35 -21.32 1.57
C GLN A 185 8.87 -21.40 2.02
N ALA A 186 8.15 -20.28 2.05
CA ALA A 186 6.74 -20.24 2.40
C ALA A 186 5.91 -21.18 1.52
N MET A 187 6.10 -21.10 0.20
CA MET A 187 5.40 -21.96 -0.76
C MET A 187 5.72 -23.44 -0.56
N ARG A 188 6.97 -23.79 -0.29
CA ARG A 188 7.34 -25.19 0.02
C ARG A 188 6.70 -25.71 1.28
N CYS A 189 6.60 -24.90 2.34
CA CYS A 189 5.89 -25.27 3.57
C CYS A 189 4.42 -25.60 3.29
N VAL A 190 3.75 -24.76 2.53
CA VAL A 190 2.32 -24.95 2.21
C VAL A 190 2.11 -26.18 1.32
N LEU A 191 2.93 -26.38 0.32
CA LEU A 191 2.83 -27.55 -0.57
C LEU A 191 3.09 -28.86 0.21
N ALA A 192 4.06 -28.85 1.12
CA ALA A 192 4.34 -30.02 1.97
C ALA A 192 3.21 -30.34 2.96
N ALA A 193 2.48 -29.33 3.41
CA ALA A 193 1.33 -29.54 4.31
C ALA A 193 0.08 -30.08 3.60
N ARG A 194 0.01 -29.96 2.27
CA ARG A 194 -1.12 -30.43 1.44
C ARG A 194 -0.88 -31.81 0.81
N GLY A 195 0.32 -32.35 0.85
CA GLY A 195 0.72 -33.66 0.32
C GLY A 195 0.83 -34.70 1.38
#